data_19cde73ea4a54bbdb76f3f74be2ad10e
#
_entry.id   19cde73ea4a54bbdb76f3f74be2ad10e
#
_cell.length_a   1.000
_cell.length_b   1.000
_cell.length_c   1.000
_cell.angle_alpha   90.00
_cell.angle_beta   90.00
_cell.angle_gamma   90.00
#
_symmetry.space_group_name_H-M   'P 1'
#
loop_
_entity.id
_entity.type
_entity.pdbx_description
1 polymer ?
#
loop_
_entity_poly.entity_id
_entity_poly.type
_entity_poly.pdbx_seq_one_letter_code
_entity_poly.pdbx_strand_id
1 'polypeptide(L)'
;MKKIVQTAGRTQLGEFAPEFAHLNDDILFGEVWSRNDLLSLRDRSLVTITSLISQGITDNSLKYHLQSAKNNGITRTEAAEIITHIAFYAGWPKAWAAFNLAKEVWNEDVKGEDAKSAFLREMIFPIGEPNTAYAKYFKGNSYLAQISDSQIPFFNVTFEPGCRNNWHT
;
A
#
# COMPACT_ATOMS: atom_id res chain seq x y z
N MET A 1 -12.88 -1.25 -18.49
CA MET A 1 -12.79 -1.90 -17.16
C MET A 1 -11.93 -3.14 -17.27
N LYS A 2 -10.84 -3.26 -16.51
CA LYS A 2 -9.98 -4.45 -16.54
C LYS A 2 -10.62 -5.53 -15.69
N LYS A 3 -11.03 -6.64 -16.31
CA LYS A 3 -11.63 -7.78 -15.62
C LYS A 3 -10.55 -8.51 -14.82
N ILE A 4 -10.84 -8.83 -13.56
CA ILE A 4 -9.98 -9.69 -12.75
C ILE A 4 -10.20 -11.13 -13.16
N VAL A 5 -9.11 -11.84 -13.40
CA VAL A 5 -9.12 -13.27 -13.71
C VAL A 5 -8.55 -14.01 -12.52
N GLN A 6 -9.35 -14.88 -11.92
CA GLN A 6 -8.95 -15.81 -10.85
C GLN A 6 -9.22 -17.24 -11.31
N THR A 7 -8.32 -18.13 -10.94
CA THR A 7 -8.42 -19.56 -11.31
C THR A 7 -8.19 -20.48 -10.11
N ALA A 8 -8.00 -19.92 -8.92
CA ALA A 8 -7.67 -20.71 -7.73
C ALA A 8 -8.76 -21.71 -7.35
N GLY A 9 -10.03 -21.34 -7.53
CA GLY A 9 -11.15 -22.23 -7.28
C GLY A 9 -11.10 -23.46 -8.20
N ARG A 10 -10.94 -23.25 -9.50
CA ARG A 10 -10.82 -24.35 -10.49
C ARG A 10 -9.58 -25.19 -10.25
N THR A 11 -8.46 -24.56 -9.97
CA THR A 11 -7.18 -25.26 -9.80
C THR A 11 -7.18 -26.16 -8.56
N GLN A 12 -7.79 -25.70 -7.47
CA GLN A 12 -7.73 -26.41 -6.19
C GLN A 12 -8.93 -27.31 -5.94
N LEU A 13 -10.11 -26.92 -6.41
CA LEU A 13 -11.38 -27.56 -6.05
C LEU A 13 -12.25 -27.93 -7.27
N GLY A 14 -11.81 -27.66 -8.51
CA GLY A 14 -12.65 -27.77 -9.69
C GLY A 14 -13.25 -29.18 -9.92
N GLU A 15 -12.53 -30.24 -9.61
CA GLU A 15 -13.03 -31.59 -9.69
C GLU A 15 -13.95 -31.99 -8.54
N PHE A 16 -13.64 -31.47 -7.33
CA PHE A 16 -14.39 -31.79 -6.12
C PHE A 16 -15.66 -30.94 -5.95
N ALA A 17 -15.57 -29.64 -6.27
CA ALA A 17 -16.63 -28.67 -6.06
C ALA A 17 -16.70 -27.67 -7.24
N PRO A 18 -17.12 -28.08 -8.42
CA PRO A 18 -17.10 -27.29 -9.65
C PRO A 18 -17.96 -26.02 -9.53
N GLU A 19 -19.12 -26.11 -8.89
CA GLU A 19 -20.00 -24.95 -8.69
C GLU A 19 -19.37 -23.92 -7.75
N PHE A 20 -18.74 -24.36 -6.67
CA PHE A 20 -18.00 -23.46 -5.79
C PHE A 20 -16.85 -22.77 -6.52
N ALA A 21 -16.10 -23.51 -7.35
CA ALA A 21 -15.03 -22.98 -8.15
C ALA A 21 -15.53 -21.91 -9.14
N HIS A 22 -16.66 -22.16 -9.80
CA HIS A 22 -17.32 -21.19 -10.67
C HIS A 22 -17.73 -19.92 -9.91
N LEU A 23 -18.42 -20.06 -8.78
CA LEU A 23 -18.86 -18.92 -7.97
C LEU A 23 -17.68 -18.09 -7.46
N ASN A 24 -16.60 -18.76 -7.04
CA ASN A 24 -15.37 -18.07 -6.59
C ASN A 24 -14.68 -17.34 -7.75
N ASP A 25 -14.38 -18.04 -8.84
CA ASP A 25 -13.51 -17.50 -9.89
C ASP A 25 -14.25 -16.51 -10.79
N ASP A 26 -15.46 -16.86 -11.23
CA ASP A 26 -16.17 -16.06 -12.23
C ASP A 26 -17.06 -14.99 -11.59
N ILE A 27 -17.80 -15.33 -10.54
CA ILE A 27 -18.76 -14.40 -9.94
C ILE A 27 -18.06 -13.50 -8.93
N LEU A 28 -17.41 -14.06 -7.90
CA LEU A 28 -16.76 -13.23 -6.88
C LEU A 28 -15.66 -12.36 -7.49
N PHE A 29 -14.65 -12.99 -8.10
CA PHE A 29 -13.53 -12.22 -8.65
C PHE A 29 -13.83 -11.62 -10.02
N GLY A 30 -14.41 -12.40 -10.92
CA GLY A 30 -14.67 -11.99 -12.29
C GLY A 30 -15.74 -10.91 -12.44
N GLU A 31 -16.73 -10.85 -11.54
CA GLU A 31 -17.78 -9.84 -11.56
C GLU A 31 -17.69 -8.85 -10.40
N VAL A 32 -17.76 -9.34 -9.14
CA VAL A 32 -17.85 -8.44 -7.97
C VAL A 32 -16.56 -7.64 -7.77
N TRP A 33 -15.42 -8.30 -7.75
CA TRP A 33 -14.12 -7.62 -7.62
C TRP A 33 -13.74 -6.79 -8.85
N SER A 34 -14.34 -7.06 -10.00
CA SER A 34 -14.10 -6.28 -11.23
C SER A 34 -14.85 -4.95 -11.31
N ARG A 35 -15.74 -4.64 -10.36
CA ARG A 35 -16.50 -3.37 -10.30
C ARG A 35 -15.65 -2.23 -9.71
N ASN A 36 -14.51 -1.94 -10.32
CA ASN A 36 -13.51 -1.01 -9.79
C ASN A 36 -13.94 0.46 -9.86
N ASP A 37 -14.91 0.76 -10.69
CA ASP A 37 -15.57 2.06 -10.83
C ASP A 37 -16.49 2.39 -9.65
N LEU A 38 -17.02 1.37 -8.98
CA LEU A 38 -17.90 1.54 -7.81
C LEU A 38 -17.14 1.49 -6.48
N LEU A 39 -16.14 0.61 -6.38
CA LEU A 39 -15.30 0.48 -5.20
C LEU A 39 -13.92 0.00 -5.65
N SER A 40 -12.87 0.72 -5.30
CA SER A 40 -11.52 0.41 -5.71
C SER A 40 -11.04 -0.96 -5.21
N LEU A 41 -10.07 -1.59 -5.91
CA LEU A 41 -9.47 -2.84 -5.45
C LEU A 41 -8.79 -2.69 -4.08
N ARG A 42 -8.23 -1.51 -3.84
CA ARG A 42 -7.63 -1.16 -2.57
C ARG A 42 -8.66 -1.18 -1.44
N ASP A 43 -9.79 -0.51 -1.64
CA ASP A 43 -10.84 -0.44 -0.62
C ASP A 43 -11.53 -1.79 -0.42
N ARG A 44 -11.73 -2.58 -1.49
CA ARG A 44 -12.21 -3.97 -1.38
C ARG A 44 -11.26 -4.81 -0.53
N SER A 45 -9.96 -4.68 -0.75
CA SER A 45 -8.94 -5.37 0.07
C SER A 45 -9.03 -4.95 1.54
N LEU A 46 -9.15 -3.64 1.82
CA LEU A 46 -9.31 -3.13 3.18
C LEU A 46 -10.54 -3.72 3.86
N VAL A 47 -11.69 -3.69 3.20
CA VAL A 47 -12.95 -4.27 3.72
C VAL A 47 -12.79 -5.77 3.96
N THR A 48 -12.14 -6.49 3.05
CA THR A 48 -11.96 -7.95 3.16
C THR A 48 -11.05 -8.31 4.33
N ILE A 49 -9.86 -7.69 4.45
CA ILE A 49 -8.95 -8.01 5.56
C ILE A 49 -9.55 -7.65 6.92
N THR A 50 -10.23 -6.52 7.04
CA THR A 50 -10.90 -6.14 8.30
C THR A 50 -12.04 -7.08 8.65
N SER A 51 -12.81 -7.54 7.67
CA SER A 51 -13.87 -8.53 7.87
C SER A 51 -13.30 -9.88 8.36
N LEU A 52 -12.24 -10.38 7.72
CA LEU A 52 -11.59 -11.64 8.11
C LEU A 52 -11.02 -11.57 9.53
N ILE A 53 -10.29 -10.49 9.86
CA ILE A 53 -9.72 -10.29 11.18
C ILE A 53 -10.84 -10.25 12.23
N SER A 54 -11.93 -9.52 11.98
CA SER A 54 -13.05 -9.39 12.91
C SER A 54 -13.74 -10.73 13.20
N GLN A 55 -13.81 -11.60 12.21
CA GLN A 55 -14.33 -12.97 12.37
C GLN A 55 -13.34 -13.92 13.05
N GLY A 56 -12.08 -13.54 13.22
CA GLY A 56 -11.04 -14.40 13.79
C GLY A 56 -10.44 -15.38 12.77
N ILE A 57 -10.62 -15.14 11.48
CA ILE A 57 -9.96 -15.89 10.42
C ILE A 57 -8.55 -15.34 10.27
N THR A 58 -7.58 -16.05 10.86
CA THR A 58 -6.18 -15.64 10.96
C THR A 58 -5.22 -16.73 10.46
N ASP A 59 -5.63 -17.42 9.41
CA ASP A 59 -4.91 -18.48 8.73
C ASP A 59 -4.39 -18.03 7.35
N ASN A 60 -4.10 -18.99 6.49
CA ASN A 60 -3.64 -18.73 5.12
C ASN A 60 -4.63 -17.92 4.27
N SER A 61 -5.93 -17.94 4.59
CA SER A 61 -6.91 -17.13 3.88
C SER A 61 -6.66 -15.63 4.15
N LEU A 62 -6.41 -15.26 5.41
CA LEU A 62 -6.02 -13.88 5.72
C LEU A 62 -4.69 -13.51 5.09
N LYS A 63 -3.69 -14.40 5.12
CA LYS A 63 -2.38 -14.15 4.48
C LYS A 63 -2.52 -13.85 2.99
N TYR A 64 -3.33 -14.63 2.28
CA TYR A 64 -3.63 -14.40 0.87
C TYR A 64 -4.24 -13.01 0.63
N HIS A 65 -5.22 -12.61 1.46
CA HIS A 65 -5.87 -11.31 1.32
C HIS A 65 -4.98 -10.15 1.76
N LEU A 66 -4.06 -10.33 2.71
CA LEU A 66 -3.02 -9.35 3.04
C LEU A 66 -2.06 -9.16 1.87
N GLN A 67 -1.64 -10.25 1.20
CA GLN A 67 -0.82 -10.15 -0.01
C GLN A 67 -1.57 -9.43 -1.15
N SER A 68 -2.85 -9.72 -1.32
CA SER A 68 -3.70 -9.01 -2.29
C SER A 68 -3.83 -7.52 -1.94
N ALA A 69 -3.96 -7.19 -0.66
CA ALA A 69 -4.03 -5.82 -0.17
C ALA A 69 -2.72 -5.05 -0.47
N LYS A 70 -1.56 -5.67 -0.25
CA LYS A 70 -0.24 -5.13 -0.64
C LYS A 70 -0.18 -4.85 -2.15
N ASN A 71 -0.56 -5.82 -2.97
CA ASN A 71 -0.57 -5.70 -4.43
C ASN A 71 -1.54 -4.61 -4.94
N ASN A 72 -2.60 -4.34 -4.18
CA ASN A 72 -3.60 -3.31 -4.47
C ASN A 72 -3.26 -1.95 -3.84
N GLY A 73 -2.04 -1.77 -3.31
CA GLY A 73 -1.51 -0.49 -2.88
C GLY A 73 -1.71 -0.15 -1.39
N ILE A 74 -2.06 -1.11 -0.54
CA ILE A 74 -2.01 -0.92 0.91
C ILE A 74 -0.55 -1.04 1.36
N THR A 75 -0.01 0.03 1.89
CA THR A 75 1.35 0.10 2.40
C THR A 75 1.51 -0.64 3.73
N ARG A 76 2.75 -0.92 4.12
CA ARG A 76 3.07 -1.51 5.43
C ARG A 76 2.54 -0.66 6.59
N THR A 77 2.72 0.65 6.51
CA THR A 77 2.25 1.60 7.53
C THR A 77 0.74 1.59 7.65
N GLU A 78 0.02 1.63 6.52
CA GLU A 78 -1.43 1.56 6.50
C GLU A 78 -1.94 0.21 7.04
N ALA A 79 -1.31 -0.90 6.67
CA ALA A 79 -1.67 -2.21 7.20
C ALA A 79 -1.51 -2.26 8.74
N ALA A 80 -0.44 -1.67 9.28
CA ALA A 80 -0.24 -1.55 10.70
C ALA A 80 -1.34 -0.72 11.38
N GLU A 81 -1.70 0.43 10.81
CA GLU A 81 -2.77 1.27 11.34
C GLU A 81 -4.15 0.60 11.25
N ILE A 82 -4.45 -0.08 10.15
CA ILE A 82 -5.70 -0.84 9.98
C ILE A 82 -5.82 -1.91 11.08
N ILE A 83 -4.77 -2.71 11.30
CA ILE A 83 -4.78 -3.79 12.30
C ILE A 83 -4.84 -3.20 13.71
N THR A 84 -4.14 -2.10 13.98
CA THR A 84 -4.20 -1.38 15.26
C THR A 84 -5.61 -0.87 15.53
N HIS A 85 -6.22 -0.21 14.54
CA HIS A 85 -7.58 0.30 14.66
C HIS A 85 -8.58 -0.84 14.94
N ILE A 86 -8.53 -1.92 14.17
CA ILE A 86 -9.46 -3.04 14.33
C ILE A 86 -9.29 -3.79 15.65
N ALA A 87 -8.12 -3.70 16.31
CA ALA A 87 -7.90 -4.30 17.63
C ALA A 87 -8.90 -3.83 18.68
N PHE A 88 -9.35 -2.56 18.60
CA PHE A 88 -10.33 -1.98 19.52
C PHE A 88 -11.76 -2.48 19.25
N TYR A 89 -12.06 -2.96 18.07
CA TYR A 89 -13.39 -3.43 17.65
C TYR A 89 -13.50 -4.96 17.63
N ALA A 90 -12.41 -5.65 17.29
CA ALA A 90 -12.38 -7.11 17.13
C ALA A 90 -11.65 -7.86 18.25
N GLY A 91 -10.85 -7.14 19.03
CA GLY A 91 -10.08 -7.67 20.15
C GLY A 91 -8.60 -7.93 19.82
N TRP A 92 -7.76 -7.68 20.83
CA TRP A 92 -6.30 -7.74 20.74
C TRP A 92 -5.73 -9.09 20.26
N PRO A 93 -6.23 -10.26 20.71
CA PRO A 93 -5.67 -11.54 20.25
C PRO A 93 -5.77 -11.73 18.74
N LYS A 94 -6.87 -11.29 18.12
CA LYS A 94 -7.06 -11.36 16.66
C LYS A 94 -6.10 -10.42 15.92
N ALA A 95 -5.89 -9.21 16.45
CA ALA A 95 -4.93 -8.26 15.91
C ALA A 95 -3.50 -8.79 16.00
N TRP A 96 -3.09 -9.41 17.11
CA TRP A 96 -1.78 -10.04 17.23
C TRP A 96 -1.56 -11.13 16.19
N ALA A 97 -2.54 -12.01 15.98
CA ALA A 97 -2.46 -13.04 14.95
C ALA A 97 -2.37 -12.43 13.55
N ALA A 98 -3.15 -11.39 13.26
CA ALA A 98 -3.09 -10.67 11.99
C ALA A 98 -1.72 -9.99 11.77
N PHE A 99 -1.12 -9.39 12.81
CA PHE A 99 0.22 -8.80 12.73
C PHE A 99 1.30 -9.83 12.40
N ASN A 100 1.21 -11.05 12.92
CA ASN A 100 2.16 -12.10 12.58
C ASN A 100 2.15 -12.40 11.08
N LEU A 101 0.97 -12.51 10.48
CA LEU A 101 0.83 -12.72 9.03
C LEU A 101 1.23 -11.47 8.22
N ALA A 102 0.86 -10.28 8.68
CA ALA A 102 1.24 -9.03 8.03
C ALA A 102 2.76 -8.86 7.99
N LYS A 103 3.48 -9.18 9.06
CA LYS A 103 4.94 -9.17 9.09
C LYS A 103 5.56 -10.07 8.02
N GLU A 104 4.97 -11.23 7.74
CA GLU A 104 5.46 -12.12 6.69
C GLU A 104 5.24 -11.52 5.30
N VAL A 105 4.07 -10.88 5.07
CA VAL A 105 3.70 -10.30 3.79
C VAL A 105 4.54 -9.05 3.45
N TRP A 106 4.82 -8.20 4.44
CA TRP A 106 5.63 -6.98 4.27
C TRP A 106 7.08 -7.12 4.74
N ASN A 107 7.59 -8.35 4.90
CA ASN A 107 8.95 -8.61 5.40
C ASN A 107 10.04 -8.07 4.44
N GLU A 108 9.82 -8.14 3.14
CA GLU A 108 10.77 -7.66 2.14
C GLU A 108 10.91 -6.14 2.12
N ASP A 109 9.86 -5.42 2.52
CA ASP A 109 9.85 -3.96 2.60
C ASP A 109 10.80 -3.42 3.70
N VAL A 110 11.28 -4.31 4.60
CA VAL A 110 12.22 -3.94 5.67
C VAL A 110 13.69 -4.10 5.24
N LYS A 111 13.96 -4.90 4.21
CA LYS A 111 15.34 -5.29 3.85
C LYS A 111 15.99 -4.45 2.74
N GLY A 112 15.29 -3.52 2.10
CA GLY A 112 15.84 -2.86 0.93
C GLY A 112 15.36 -1.44 0.61
N GLU A 113 14.34 -0.96 1.23
CA GLU A 113 13.90 0.40 0.97
C GLU A 113 14.60 1.34 1.95
N ASP A 114 15.62 2.05 1.47
CA ASP A 114 16.14 3.18 2.20
C ASP A 114 15.05 4.27 2.33
N ALA A 115 15.18 5.13 3.32
CA ALA A 115 14.21 6.20 3.55
C ALA A 115 14.00 7.09 2.31
N LYS A 116 14.95 7.11 1.38
CA LYS A 116 14.90 7.85 0.12
C LYS A 116 13.98 7.18 -0.89
N SER A 117 14.03 5.85 -1.02
CA SER A 117 13.17 5.09 -1.95
C SER A 117 11.70 5.09 -1.49
N ALA A 118 11.45 4.97 -0.16
CA ALA A 118 10.12 5.11 0.41
C ALA A 118 9.55 6.52 0.17
N PHE A 119 10.37 7.52 0.41
CA PHE A 119 10.04 8.92 0.19
C PHE A 119 9.75 9.22 -1.30
N LEU A 120 10.55 8.69 -2.24
CA LEU A 120 10.35 8.84 -3.68
C LEU A 120 9.00 8.29 -4.15
N ARG A 121 8.54 7.19 -3.57
CA ARG A 121 7.26 6.57 -3.92
C ARG A 121 6.05 7.38 -3.42
N GLU A 122 6.18 8.06 -2.29
CA GLU A 122 5.09 8.83 -1.67
C GLU A 122 5.00 10.28 -2.16
N MET A 123 6.03 10.76 -2.86
CA MET A 123 6.07 12.13 -3.37
C MET A 123 5.12 12.35 -4.55
N ILE A 124 4.27 13.37 -4.41
CA ILE A 124 3.38 13.83 -5.50
C ILE A 124 4.17 14.57 -6.58
N PHE A 125 5.25 15.26 -6.20
CA PHE A 125 6.09 16.03 -7.11
C PHE A 125 7.48 15.39 -7.25
N PRO A 126 8.17 15.54 -8.40
CA PRO A 126 9.51 15.03 -8.58
C PRO A 126 10.49 15.65 -7.57
N ILE A 127 11.43 14.88 -7.08
CA ILE A 127 12.48 15.37 -6.16
C ILE A 127 13.37 16.38 -6.86
N GLY A 128 13.70 16.14 -8.12
CA GLY A 128 14.59 17.00 -8.90
C GLY A 128 16.07 16.72 -8.68
N GLU A 129 16.88 17.64 -9.19
CA GLU A 129 18.34 17.57 -9.13
C GLU A 129 18.87 18.17 -7.80
N PRO A 130 20.12 17.83 -7.38
CA PRO A 130 20.74 18.44 -6.23
C PRO A 130 20.70 19.97 -6.31
N ASN A 131 20.20 20.61 -5.26
CA ASN A 131 20.03 22.06 -5.19
C ASN A 131 21.37 22.77 -4.93
N THR A 132 22.26 22.75 -5.90
CA THR A 132 23.59 23.34 -5.79
C THR A 132 23.58 24.87 -5.81
N ALA A 133 22.63 25.48 -6.53
CA ALA A 133 22.54 26.93 -6.69
C ALA A 133 22.25 27.65 -5.36
N TYR A 134 21.48 27.01 -4.49
CA TYR A 134 21.07 27.58 -3.19
C TYR A 134 21.67 26.83 -2.00
N ALA A 135 22.64 25.93 -2.24
CA ALA A 135 23.26 25.09 -1.20
C ALA A 135 23.81 25.89 0.01
N LYS A 136 24.28 27.12 -0.21
CA LYS A 136 24.77 28.01 0.86
C LYS A 136 23.73 28.37 1.93
N TYR A 137 22.44 28.24 1.60
CA TYR A 137 21.34 28.56 2.53
C TYR A 137 20.90 27.37 3.37
N PHE A 138 21.46 26.18 3.11
CA PHE A 138 21.06 24.95 3.78
C PHE A 138 22.27 24.21 4.37
N LYS A 139 22.05 23.54 5.47
CA LYS A 139 22.98 22.55 6.02
C LYS A 139 22.37 21.16 5.83
N GLY A 140 22.97 20.35 4.99
CA GLY A 140 22.45 19.06 4.54
C GLY A 140 22.04 19.10 3.07
N ASN A 141 21.52 17.98 2.57
CA ASN A 141 21.17 17.85 1.16
C ASN A 141 19.75 18.36 0.89
N SER A 142 19.61 19.14 -0.16
CA SER A 142 18.33 19.55 -0.71
C SER A 142 18.30 19.38 -2.22
N TYR A 143 17.12 19.24 -2.78
CA TYR A 143 16.89 19.01 -4.20
C TYR A 143 15.87 20.00 -4.71
N LEU A 144 15.97 20.34 -6.01
CA LEU A 144 15.11 21.31 -6.66
C LEU A 144 14.55 20.71 -7.94
N ALA A 145 13.24 20.67 -8.06
CA ALA A 145 12.54 20.28 -9.29
C ALA A 145 11.69 21.44 -9.78
N GLN A 146 11.86 21.82 -11.03
CA GLN A 146 10.95 22.76 -11.69
C GLN A 146 9.64 22.04 -12.03
N ILE A 147 8.51 22.59 -11.58
CA ILE A 147 7.17 22.07 -11.82
C ILE A 147 6.51 22.80 -12.98
N SER A 148 6.75 24.10 -13.09
CA SER A 148 6.20 24.96 -14.15
C SER A 148 7.19 26.05 -14.51
N ASP A 149 7.25 26.38 -15.81
CA ASP A 149 8.03 27.48 -16.40
C ASP A 149 7.13 28.55 -17.05
N SER A 150 5.80 28.45 -16.83
CA SER A 150 4.86 29.41 -17.39
C SER A 150 4.96 30.79 -16.72
N GLN A 151 3.91 31.59 -16.70
CA GLN A 151 3.94 33.00 -16.23
C GLN A 151 4.54 33.18 -14.82
N ILE A 152 4.42 32.17 -13.95
CA ILE A 152 5.06 32.12 -12.63
C ILE A 152 5.81 30.80 -12.51
N PRO A 153 7.15 30.80 -12.39
CA PRO A 153 7.91 29.58 -12.20
C PRO A 153 7.64 28.99 -10.81
N PHE A 154 7.26 27.70 -10.79
CA PHE A 154 7.05 26.92 -9.58
C PHE A 154 8.12 25.84 -9.46
N PHE A 155 8.64 25.70 -8.21
CA PHE A 155 9.64 24.69 -7.89
C PHE A 155 9.19 23.87 -6.68
N ASN A 156 9.43 22.56 -6.72
CA ASN A 156 9.41 21.71 -5.55
C ASN A 156 10.81 21.71 -4.92
N VAL A 157 10.90 22.01 -3.64
CA VAL A 157 12.14 21.93 -2.88
C VAL A 157 12.04 20.79 -1.89
N THR A 158 12.88 19.79 -2.06
CA THR A 158 12.90 18.59 -1.23
C THR A 158 14.12 18.61 -0.31
N PHE A 159 13.93 18.30 0.96
CA PHE A 159 14.97 18.25 1.98
C PHE A 159 15.14 16.83 2.50
N GLU A 160 16.37 16.34 2.58
CA GLU A 160 16.66 15.11 3.29
C GLU A 160 16.44 15.27 4.80
N PRO A 161 16.16 14.16 5.52
CA PRO A 161 16.06 14.20 6.99
C PRO A 161 17.28 14.84 7.61
N GLY A 162 17.08 15.82 8.48
CA GLY A 162 18.17 16.57 9.14
C GLY A 162 18.68 17.78 8.37
N CYS A 163 18.22 18.03 7.13
CA CYS A 163 18.52 19.26 6.43
C CYS A 163 17.92 20.46 7.18
N ARG A 164 18.66 21.55 7.30
CA ARG A 164 18.25 22.75 8.03
C ARG A 164 18.53 23.98 7.20
N ASN A 165 17.63 24.96 7.28
CA ASN A 165 17.90 26.29 6.73
C ASN A 165 18.95 27.00 7.60
N ASN A 166 19.88 27.67 6.95
CA ASN A 166 20.71 28.66 7.61
C ASN A 166 19.92 29.97 7.72
N TRP A 167 20.23 30.76 8.75
CA TRP A 167 19.72 32.12 8.83
C TRP A 167 20.25 32.93 7.64
N HIS A 168 19.36 33.54 6.88
CA HIS A 168 19.69 34.39 5.73
C HIS A 168 18.71 35.57 5.70
N THR A 169 19.20 36.71 5.32
CA THR A 169 18.44 37.94 5.07
C THR A 169 18.32 38.18 3.59
#